data_fe372da4d32cd446a3a4b4c6425067dd
#
_entry.id   fe372da4d32cd446a3a4b4c6425067dd
#
_cell.length_a   1.000
_cell.length_b   1.000
_cell.length_c   1.000
_cell.angle_alpha   90.00
_cell.angle_beta   90.00
_cell.angle_gamma   90.00
#
_symmetry.space_group_name_H-M   'P 1'
#
loop_
_entity.id
_entity.type
_entity.pdbx_description
1 polymer ?
#
loop_
_entity_poly.entity_id
_entity_poly.type
_entity_poly.pdbx_seq_one_letter_code
_entity_poly.pdbx_strand_id
1 'polypeptide(L)'
;RFFFILHMDHGGGNLSTFSGKAVASGWASIYPSISSAMNALSGPLHGRANQACLEFVQRIGTSDHKEIEDFVRTELENRRPIYGFGHGVLRAEDPRARLLIELGEEICPDDDNFKIVRALREVVPPILSEIPKISNPYPNVDIASGSLLHSVGFRMPEYYTTFFGW
;
A
#
# COMPACT_ATOMS: atom_id res chain seq x y z
N ARG A 1 -10.82 4.79 12.60
CA ARG A 1 -10.96 3.63 13.48
C ARG A 1 -10.82 2.31 12.71
N PHE A 2 -11.58 2.10 11.63
CA PHE A 2 -11.54 0.87 10.82
C PHE A 2 -10.14 0.59 10.24
N PHE A 3 -9.47 1.60 9.69
CA PHE A 3 -8.09 1.52 9.23
C PHE A 3 -7.16 0.92 10.29
N PHE A 4 -7.19 1.43 11.52
CA PHE A 4 -6.33 0.92 12.60
C PHE A 4 -6.65 -0.52 12.97
N ILE A 5 -7.93 -0.91 13.02
CA ILE A 5 -8.32 -2.29 13.31
C ILE A 5 -7.71 -3.26 12.28
N LEU A 6 -7.75 -2.91 10.99
CA LEU A 6 -7.19 -3.75 9.92
C LEU A 6 -5.67 -3.88 9.96
N HIS A 7 -4.97 -2.94 10.63
CA HIS A 7 -3.51 -2.91 10.69
C HIS A 7 -2.94 -3.33 12.06
N MET A 8 -3.77 -3.62 13.05
CA MET A 8 -3.33 -3.95 14.41
C MET A 8 -2.59 -5.28 14.51
N ASP A 9 -2.85 -6.22 13.62
CA ASP A 9 -2.20 -7.53 13.60
C ASP A 9 -1.54 -7.76 12.24
N HIS A 10 -0.23 -7.78 12.21
CA HIS A 10 0.56 -7.93 10.97
C HIS A 10 1.51 -9.13 11.01
N GLY A 11 1.43 -9.99 11.98
CA GLY A 11 2.34 -11.11 12.12
C GLY A 11 3.82 -10.74 12.32
N GLY A 12 4.62 -11.68 12.79
CA GLY A 12 5.99 -11.42 13.22
C GLY A 12 7.07 -11.47 12.13
N GLY A 13 6.71 -11.76 10.88
CA GLY A 13 7.64 -12.02 9.79
C GLY A 13 7.90 -10.82 8.85
N ASN A 14 7.23 -9.69 9.05
CA ASN A 14 7.50 -8.49 8.25
C ASN A 14 8.83 -7.83 8.64
N LEU A 15 9.38 -7.02 7.73
CA LEU A 15 10.72 -6.46 7.87
C LEU A 15 10.89 -5.61 9.14
N SER A 16 9.93 -4.76 9.48
CA SER A 16 10.02 -3.89 10.66
C SER A 16 9.98 -4.69 11.96
N THR A 17 9.06 -5.63 12.09
CA THR A 17 8.99 -6.51 13.26
C THR A 17 10.23 -7.37 13.39
N PHE A 18 10.74 -7.93 12.27
CA PHE A 18 11.99 -8.69 12.26
C PHE A 18 13.17 -7.84 12.72
N SER A 19 13.34 -6.63 12.17
CA SER A 19 14.42 -5.71 12.53
C SER A 19 14.37 -5.33 14.02
N GLY A 20 13.20 -4.97 14.54
CA GLY A 20 13.02 -4.67 15.96
C GLY A 20 13.35 -5.86 16.88
N LYS A 21 12.86 -7.05 16.52
CA LYS A 21 13.17 -8.29 17.26
C LYS A 21 14.66 -8.65 17.19
N ALA A 22 15.31 -8.47 16.06
CA ALA A 22 16.75 -8.73 15.91
C ALA A 22 17.56 -7.86 16.87
N VAL A 23 17.24 -6.57 16.97
CA VAL A 23 17.91 -5.67 17.92
C VAL A 23 17.57 -6.04 19.38
N ALA A 24 16.32 -6.35 19.68
CA ALA A 24 15.90 -6.76 21.03
C ALA A 24 16.55 -8.08 21.48
N SER A 25 16.84 -9.00 20.55
CA SER A 25 17.51 -10.27 20.88
C SER A 25 18.94 -10.09 21.43
N GLY A 26 19.57 -8.95 21.14
CA GLY A 26 20.84 -8.54 21.74
C GLY A 26 20.71 -7.85 23.10
N TRP A 27 19.54 -7.94 23.75
CA TRP A 27 19.23 -7.30 25.04
C TRP A 27 19.25 -5.77 24.99
N ALA A 28 19.09 -5.19 23.79
CA ALA A 28 18.91 -3.76 23.66
C ALA A 28 17.58 -3.32 24.32
N SER A 29 17.54 -2.09 24.84
CA SER A 29 16.33 -1.53 25.41
C SER A 29 15.24 -1.34 24.33
N ILE A 30 14.03 -1.02 24.77
CA ILE A 30 12.88 -0.81 23.86
C ILE A 30 13.14 0.32 22.83
N TYR A 31 13.87 1.37 23.19
CA TYR A 31 14.11 2.52 22.30
C TYR A 31 14.90 2.15 21.04
N PRO A 32 16.09 1.54 21.09
CA PRO A 32 16.80 1.12 19.89
C PRO A 32 16.07 0.02 19.13
N SER A 33 15.31 -0.85 19.81
CA SER A 33 14.52 -1.89 19.15
C SER A 33 13.39 -1.30 18.31
N ILE A 34 12.60 -0.37 18.86
CA ILE A 34 11.56 0.35 18.13
C ILE A 34 12.16 1.26 17.06
N SER A 35 13.26 1.96 17.33
CA SER A 35 13.95 2.79 16.34
C SER A 35 14.37 1.97 15.12
N SER A 36 14.92 0.76 15.34
CA SER A 36 15.26 -0.16 14.24
C SER A 36 14.04 -0.57 13.43
N ALA A 37 12.93 -0.91 14.09
CA ALA A 37 11.69 -1.25 13.43
C ALA A 37 11.14 -0.09 12.59
N MET A 38 11.14 1.13 13.12
CA MET A 38 10.68 2.32 12.41
C MET A 38 11.59 2.69 11.24
N ASN A 39 12.90 2.53 11.36
CA ASN A 39 13.82 2.72 10.25
C ASN A 39 13.54 1.74 9.11
N ALA A 40 13.31 0.47 9.41
CA ALA A 40 12.90 -0.51 8.41
C ALA A 40 11.54 -0.17 7.78
N LEU A 41 10.58 0.30 8.59
CA LEU A 41 9.24 0.69 8.14
C LEU A 41 9.27 1.87 7.16
N SER A 42 10.26 2.76 7.25
CA SER A 42 10.39 3.94 6.40
C SER A 42 10.73 3.63 4.93
N GLY A 43 11.05 2.37 4.62
CA GLY A 43 11.39 1.95 3.26
C GLY A 43 10.20 2.01 2.29
N PRO A 44 10.41 2.44 1.02
CA PRO A 44 9.33 2.61 0.04
C PRO A 44 8.71 1.30 -0.43
N LEU A 45 9.34 0.16 -0.17
CA LEU A 45 8.78 -1.18 -0.43
C LEU A 45 8.23 -1.83 0.85
N HIS A 46 8.04 -1.07 1.92
CA HIS A 46 7.47 -1.52 3.18
C HIS A 46 6.45 -0.49 3.69
N GLY A 47 6.50 0.01 4.89
CA GLY A 47 5.47 0.91 5.44
C GLY A 47 5.26 2.20 4.65
N ARG A 48 6.31 2.78 4.04
CA ARG A 48 6.19 3.95 3.18
C ARG A 48 5.50 3.65 1.84
N ALA A 49 5.26 2.38 1.50
CA ALA A 49 4.54 2.01 0.28
C ALA A 49 3.13 2.59 0.22
N ASN A 50 2.49 2.79 1.36
CA ASN A 50 1.19 3.46 1.45
C ASN A 50 1.24 4.91 0.93
N GLN A 51 2.20 5.70 1.40
CA GLN A 51 2.43 7.07 0.90
C GLN A 51 2.75 7.05 -0.59
N ALA A 52 3.69 6.20 -1.00
CA ALA A 52 4.10 6.08 -2.40
C ALA A 52 2.93 5.66 -3.32
N CYS A 53 2.00 4.85 -2.80
CA CYS A 53 0.80 4.47 -3.53
C CYS A 53 -0.16 5.65 -3.73
N LEU A 54 -0.39 6.49 -2.72
CA LEU A 54 -1.19 7.69 -2.89
C LEU A 54 -0.54 8.65 -3.90
N GLU A 55 0.76 8.89 -3.80
CA GLU A 55 1.51 9.71 -4.77
C GLU A 55 1.41 9.14 -6.20
N PHE A 56 1.44 7.81 -6.33
CA PHE A 56 1.24 7.11 -7.61
C PHE A 56 -0.17 7.35 -8.17
N VAL A 57 -1.22 7.19 -7.35
CA VAL A 57 -2.61 7.47 -7.73
C VAL A 57 -2.77 8.93 -8.19
N GLN A 58 -2.20 9.88 -7.46
CA GLN A 58 -2.26 11.30 -7.81
C GLN A 58 -1.51 11.64 -9.11
N ARG A 59 -0.42 10.94 -9.41
CA ARG A 59 0.32 11.10 -10.68
C ARG A 59 -0.47 10.60 -11.88
N ILE A 60 -1.29 9.57 -11.72
CA ILE A 60 -2.18 9.08 -12.77
C ILE A 60 -3.20 10.17 -13.13
N GLY A 61 -3.85 10.76 -12.14
CA GLY A 61 -4.72 11.93 -12.29
C GLY A 61 -6.00 11.72 -13.09
N THR A 62 -6.29 10.50 -13.55
CA THR A 62 -7.46 10.13 -14.34
C THR A 62 -8.02 8.77 -13.93
N SER A 63 -9.31 8.58 -14.04
CA SER A 63 -9.97 7.28 -13.85
C SER A 63 -10.31 6.58 -15.19
N ASP A 64 -9.87 7.12 -16.32
CA ASP A 64 -10.04 6.48 -17.62
C ASP A 64 -9.18 5.24 -17.72
N HIS A 65 -9.80 4.10 -18.05
CA HIS A 65 -9.14 2.80 -18.08
C HIS A 65 -8.00 2.73 -19.08
N LYS A 66 -8.16 3.37 -20.25
CA LYS A 66 -7.14 3.34 -21.31
C LYS A 66 -5.92 4.17 -20.91
N GLU A 67 -6.14 5.35 -20.36
CA GLU A 67 -5.05 6.21 -19.90
C GLU A 67 -4.29 5.56 -18.72
N ILE A 68 -5.00 4.88 -17.80
CA ILE A 68 -4.39 4.09 -16.72
C ILE A 68 -3.56 2.94 -17.28
N GLU A 69 -4.08 2.19 -18.26
CA GLU A 69 -3.33 1.09 -18.90
C GLU A 69 -2.03 1.61 -19.52
N ASP A 70 -2.10 2.67 -20.31
CA ASP A 70 -0.94 3.27 -20.97
C ASP A 70 0.10 3.79 -19.95
N PHE A 71 -0.36 4.40 -18.87
CA PHE A 71 0.50 4.84 -17.77
C PHE A 71 1.19 3.65 -17.08
N VAL A 72 0.45 2.61 -16.73
CA VAL A 72 1.00 1.43 -16.03
C VAL A 72 2.01 0.70 -16.91
N ARG A 73 1.73 0.52 -18.22
CA ARG A 73 2.67 -0.09 -19.16
C ARG A 73 3.96 0.74 -19.27
N THR A 74 3.85 2.07 -19.32
CA THR A 74 5.01 2.97 -19.33
C THR A 74 5.85 2.86 -18.04
N GLU A 75 5.23 2.78 -16.86
CA GLU A 75 5.95 2.56 -15.60
C GLU A 75 6.69 1.21 -15.60
N LEU A 76 6.07 0.14 -16.10
CA LEU A 76 6.68 -1.19 -16.21
C LEU A 76 7.87 -1.21 -17.18
N GLU A 77 7.77 -0.56 -18.33
CA GLU A 77 8.87 -0.42 -19.29
C GLU A 77 10.08 0.30 -18.66
N ASN A 78 9.80 1.32 -17.84
CA ASN A 78 10.81 2.05 -17.08
C ASN A 78 11.29 1.33 -15.81
N ARG A 79 10.84 0.09 -15.59
CA ARG A 79 11.17 -0.73 -14.41
C ARG A 79 10.81 -0.05 -13.08
N ARG A 80 9.74 0.73 -13.07
CA ARG A 80 9.24 1.35 -11.87
C ARG A 80 8.20 0.46 -11.19
N PRO A 81 8.10 0.50 -9.86
CA PRO A 81 7.12 -0.29 -9.13
C PRO A 81 5.70 0.20 -9.40
N ILE A 82 4.77 -0.73 -9.52
CA ILE A 82 3.33 -0.45 -9.53
C ILE A 82 2.84 -0.59 -8.09
N TYR A 83 2.74 0.54 -7.41
CA TYR A 83 2.35 0.57 -6.00
C TYR A 83 0.90 0.13 -5.80
N GLY A 84 0.61 -0.49 -4.65
CA GLY A 84 -0.71 -1.01 -4.33
C GLY A 84 -1.00 -2.40 -4.87
N PHE A 85 -0.03 -3.05 -5.53
CA PHE A 85 -0.17 -4.39 -6.11
C PHE A 85 0.97 -5.31 -5.69
N GLY A 86 0.66 -6.61 -5.67
CA GLY A 86 1.62 -7.64 -5.28
C GLY A 86 1.73 -7.83 -3.78
N HIS A 87 2.23 -8.99 -3.38
CA HIS A 87 2.47 -9.33 -1.98
C HIS A 87 3.47 -10.48 -1.87
N GLY A 88 4.38 -10.42 -0.90
CA GLY A 88 5.37 -11.48 -0.68
C GLY A 88 4.78 -12.84 -0.31
N VAL A 89 3.67 -12.85 0.41
CA VAL A 89 3.03 -14.07 0.94
C VAL A 89 1.69 -14.37 0.26
N LEU A 90 0.80 -13.39 0.12
CA LEU A 90 -0.52 -13.59 -0.46
C LEU A 90 -0.43 -13.97 -1.95
N ARG A 91 -1.38 -14.80 -2.39
CA ARG A 91 -1.54 -15.23 -3.80
C ARG A 91 -2.95 -14.93 -4.33
N ALA A 92 -3.64 -14.02 -3.66
CA ALA A 92 -4.96 -13.51 -3.99
C ALA A 92 -5.03 -12.05 -3.56
N GLU A 93 -6.13 -11.37 -3.85
CA GLU A 93 -6.40 -10.01 -3.36
C GLU A 93 -6.33 -9.98 -1.83
N ASP A 94 -5.65 -8.98 -1.29
CA ASP A 94 -5.57 -8.77 0.16
C ASP A 94 -6.98 -8.45 0.71
N PRO A 95 -7.50 -9.23 1.67
CA PRO A 95 -8.84 -8.99 2.22
C PRO A 95 -8.97 -7.60 2.85
N ARG A 96 -7.87 -7.01 3.33
CA ARG A 96 -7.87 -5.64 3.87
C ARG A 96 -8.09 -4.61 2.76
N ALA A 97 -7.49 -4.82 1.58
CA ALA A 97 -7.70 -3.97 0.41
C ALA A 97 -9.18 -3.95 0.01
N ARG A 98 -9.78 -5.14 -0.11
CA ARG A 98 -11.20 -5.27 -0.42
C ARG A 98 -12.09 -4.51 0.56
N LEU A 99 -11.90 -4.72 1.86
CA LEU A 99 -12.68 -4.06 2.90
C LEU A 99 -12.50 -2.55 2.93
N LEU A 100 -11.29 -2.04 2.64
CA LEU A 100 -11.05 -0.59 2.55
C LEU A 100 -11.67 0.02 1.30
N ILE A 101 -11.72 -0.72 0.18
CA ILE A 101 -12.38 -0.28 -1.04
C ILE A 101 -13.91 -0.23 -0.80
N GLU A 102 -14.51 -1.27 -0.24
CA GLU A 102 -15.93 -1.30 0.13
C GLU A 102 -16.29 -0.12 1.04
N LEU A 103 -15.49 0.15 2.07
CA LEU A 103 -15.68 1.31 2.95
C LEU A 103 -15.56 2.64 2.19
N GLY A 104 -14.60 2.77 1.29
CA GLY A 104 -14.42 3.98 0.49
C GLY A 104 -15.59 4.23 -0.46
N GLU A 105 -16.17 3.19 -1.03
CA GLU A 105 -17.39 3.28 -1.84
C GLU A 105 -18.58 3.83 -1.03
N GLU A 106 -18.63 3.54 0.27
CA GLU A 106 -19.64 4.05 1.17
C GLU A 106 -19.43 5.51 1.57
N ILE A 107 -18.20 5.88 1.93
CA ILE A 107 -17.90 7.16 2.60
C ILE A 107 -17.34 8.25 1.67
N CYS A 108 -16.73 7.88 0.55
CA CYS A 108 -16.10 8.82 -0.40
C CYS A 108 -16.23 8.40 -1.87
N PRO A 109 -17.45 8.04 -2.36
CA PRO A 109 -17.65 7.53 -3.71
C PRO A 109 -17.23 8.51 -4.81
N ASP A 110 -17.29 9.81 -4.52
CA ASP A 110 -17.02 10.89 -5.47
C ASP A 110 -15.59 11.46 -5.36
N ASP A 111 -14.78 10.98 -4.42
CA ASP A 111 -13.36 11.38 -4.31
C ASP A 111 -12.57 10.94 -5.55
N ASP A 112 -11.84 11.87 -6.18
CA ASP A 112 -11.15 11.60 -7.44
C ASP A 112 -10.03 10.57 -7.30
N ASN A 113 -9.27 10.60 -6.21
CA ASN A 113 -8.26 9.57 -5.95
C ASN A 113 -8.91 8.20 -5.79
N PHE A 114 -10.08 8.16 -5.14
CA PHE A 114 -10.79 6.91 -4.90
C PHE A 114 -11.41 6.33 -6.19
N LYS A 115 -11.88 7.17 -7.11
CA LYS A 115 -12.29 6.72 -8.47
C LYS A 115 -11.12 6.07 -9.21
N ILE A 116 -9.91 6.64 -9.10
CA ILE A 116 -8.70 6.07 -9.70
C ILE A 116 -8.36 4.72 -9.05
N VAL A 117 -8.46 4.59 -7.72
CA VAL A 117 -8.25 3.33 -7.00
C VAL A 117 -9.17 2.22 -7.53
N ARG A 118 -10.44 2.51 -7.75
CA ARG A 118 -11.40 1.54 -8.33
C ARG A 118 -11.00 1.10 -9.73
N ALA A 119 -10.66 2.06 -10.58
CA ALA A 119 -10.21 1.77 -11.95
C ALA A 119 -8.90 0.96 -11.97
N LEU A 120 -7.94 1.29 -11.11
CA LEU A 120 -6.70 0.52 -10.95
C LEU A 120 -6.95 -0.94 -10.56
N ARG A 121 -7.89 -1.18 -9.64
CA ARG A 121 -8.26 -2.54 -9.20
C ARG A 121 -8.72 -3.42 -10.38
N GLU A 122 -9.34 -2.83 -11.39
CA GLU A 122 -9.85 -3.54 -12.57
C GLU A 122 -8.78 -3.67 -13.66
N VAL A 123 -8.04 -2.60 -13.93
CA VAL A 123 -7.12 -2.49 -15.08
C VAL A 123 -5.78 -3.18 -14.82
N VAL A 124 -5.22 -3.08 -13.61
CA VAL A 124 -3.83 -3.48 -13.34
C VAL A 124 -3.63 -5.00 -13.26
N PRO A 125 -4.51 -5.80 -12.61
CA PRO A 125 -4.26 -7.23 -12.47
C PRO A 125 -4.09 -8.00 -13.79
N PRO A 126 -4.88 -7.74 -14.85
CA PRO A 126 -4.64 -8.35 -16.15
C PRO A 126 -3.24 -8.04 -16.71
N ILE A 127 -2.81 -6.77 -16.63
CA ILE A 127 -1.51 -6.33 -17.16
C ILE A 127 -0.36 -7.03 -16.40
N LEU A 128 -0.43 -7.06 -15.07
CA LEU A 128 0.61 -7.71 -14.26
C LEU A 128 0.64 -9.24 -14.47
N SER A 129 -0.50 -9.85 -14.80
CA SER A 129 -0.60 -11.28 -15.09
C SER A 129 0.12 -11.69 -16.38
N GLU A 130 0.37 -10.76 -17.30
CA GLU A 130 1.16 -10.98 -18.51
C GLU A 130 2.66 -11.21 -18.18
N ILE A 131 3.11 -10.84 -16.98
CA ILE A 131 4.51 -10.88 -16.58
C ILE A 131 4.79 -12.15 -15.77
N PRO A 132 5.50 -13.16 -16.30
CA PRO A 132 5.67 -14.47 -15.64
C PRO A 132 6.36 -14.42 -14.28
N LYS A 133 7.13 -13.36 -13.99
CA LYS A 133 7.83 -13.18 -12.71
C LYS A 133 6.94 -12.66 -11.59
N ILE A 134 5.76 -12.15 -11.91
CA ILE A 134 4.82 -11.61 -10.92
C ILE A 134 3.92 -12.73 -10.44
N SER A 135 4.18 -13.21 -9.22
CA SER A 135 3.44 -14.31 -8.61
C SER A 135 2.10 -13.88 -7.99
N ASN A 136 1.91 -12.59 -7.75
CA ASN A 136 0.68 -12.02 -7.24
C ASN A 136 0.40 -10.67 -7.93
N PRO A 137 -0.51 -10.62 -8.90
CA PRO A 137 -0.87 -9.39 -9.61
C PRO A 137 -1.97 -8.58 -8.91
N TYR A 138 -2.52 -9.08 -7.79
CA TYR A 138 -3.70 -8.52 -7.15
C TYR A 138 -3.38 -7.35 -6.23
N PRO A 139 -4.42 -6.51 -5.93
CA PRO A 139 -4.31 -5.43 -4.98
C PRO A 139 -3.86 -5.88 -3.59
N ASN A 140 -2.99 -5.08 -2.97
CA ASN A 140 -2.63 -5.17 -1.56
C ASN A 140 -3.26 -4.01 -0.77
N VAL A 141 -3.04 -3.98 0.54
CA VAL A 141 -3.68 -3.00 1.44
C VAL A 141 -3.37 -1.55 1.08
N ASP A 142 -2.21 -1.28 0.47
CA ASP A 142 -1.75 0.08 0.18
C ASP A 142 -2.60 0.75 -0.93
N ILE A 143 -3.24 -0.03 -1.81
CA ILE A 143 -4.04 0.52 -2.94
C ILE A 143 -5.11 1.51 -2.47
N ALA A 144 -5.78 1.21 -1.37
CA ALA A 144 -6.92 1.99 -0.88
C ALA A 144 -6.61 2.80 0.38
N SER A 145 -5.65 2.33 1.21
CA SER A 145 -5.43 2.87 2.55
C SER A 145 -5.00 4.34 2.53
N GLY A 146 -4.08 4.74 1.65
CA GLY A 146 -3.64 6.13 1.52
C GLY A 146 -4.72 7.06 0.98
N SER A 147 -5.42 6.65 -0.08
CA SER A 147 -6.52 7.42 -0.67
C SER A 147 -7.67 7.60 0.33
N LEU A 148 -7.99 6.57 1.10
CA LEU A 148 -9.01 6.65 2.15
C LEU A 148 -8.62 7.61 3.28
N LEU A 149 -7.38 7.55 3.76
CA LEU A 149 -6.88 8.50 4.76
C LEU A 149 -6.93 9.94 4.25
N HIS A 150 -6.56 10.15 2.98
CA HIS A 150 -6.61 11.47 2.35
C HIS A 150 -8.05 11.99 2.26
N SER A 151 -9.00 11.18 1.85
CA SER A 151 -10.41 11.58 1.70
C SER A 151 -11.07 11.97 3.03
N VAL A 152 -10.66 11.36 4.15
CA VAL A 152 -11.17 11.69 5.49
C VAL A 152 -10.37 12.79 6.20
N GLY A 153 -9.49 13.50 5.49
CA GLY A 153 -8.86 14.73 5.96
C GLY A 153 -7.39 14.62 6.41
N PHE A 154 -6.77 13.44 6.35
CA PHE A 154 -5.32 13.30 6.55
C PHE A 154 -4.58 13.74 5.28
N ARG A 155 -4.33 15.04 5.13
CA ARG A 155 -3.81 15.65 3.89
C ARG A 155 -2.29 15.58 3.73
N MET A 156 -1.57 15.13 4.75
CA MET A 156 -0.10 15.05 4.77
C MET A 156 0.33 13.58 4.70
N PRO A 157 0.58 13.04 3.49
CA PRO A 157 0.90 11.62 3.31
C PRO A 157 2.22 11.22 3.99
N GLU A 158 3.10 12.17 4.31
CA GLU A 158 4.34 11.94 5.04
C GLU A 158 4.13 11.31 6.42
N TYR A 159 2.96 11.49 7.01
CA TYR A 159 2.61 10.88 8.29
C TYR A 159 2.03 9.47 8.18
N TYR A 160 1.70 8.98 6.97
CA TYR A 160 1.03 7.69 6.80
C TYR A 160 1.89 6.53 7.29
N THR A 161 3.20 6.57 7.03
CA THR A 161 4.12 5.56 7.54
C THR A 161 4.04 5.41 9.06
N THR A 162 3.81 6.51 9.79
CA THR A 162 3.67 6.49 11.25
C THR A 162 2.44 5.72 11.70
N PHE A 163 1.36 5.73 10.92
CA PHE A 163 0.15 4.96 11.23
C PHE A 163 0.35 3.45 11.15
N PHE A 164 1.33 2.98 10.39
CA PHE A 164 1.71 1.56 10.36
C PHE A 164 2.65 1.17 11.49
N GLY A 165 3.22 2.11 12.21
CA GLY A 165 4.09 1.89 13.36
C GLY A 165 3.37 1.58 14.66
N TRP A 166 2.05 1.55 14.65
CA TRP A 166 1.21 1.30 15.83
C TRP A 166 1.27 -0.13 16.34
#